data_847f09d390784dee2ddef52de0d845ca
#
_entry.id   847f09d390784dee2ddef52de0d845ca
#
_cell.length_a   1.000
_cell.length_b   1.000
_cell.length_c   1.000
_cell.angle_alpha   90.00
_cell.angle_beta   90.00
_cell.angle_gamma   90.00
#
_symmetry.space_group_name_H-M   'P 1'
#
loop_
_entity.id
_entity.type
_entity.pdbx_description
1 polymer ?
#
loop_
_entity_poly.entity_id
_entity_poly.type
_entity_poly.pdbx_seq_one_letter_code
_entity_poly.pdbx_strand_id
1 'polypeptide(L)'
;MIAIVTDSTADIPDDLRELHAIHVVPLRVQFGEQTFRDGVDLSKDEFYTRLLSSDVLPTTSTPPVGAFLEQYRSLLDHTDTILSLHISGKLSSTVRTARQAAEMVMQERPNTHIEVIDTGWAQMIVAYMAIHASIAARAGATLAELSTLIDDLKARAFIYIGFDTLKFLERGGRIGRARSLLGTLLRVKPIVAVRDGEVVPLEQVRTHRRLISRMVELVQAQGPLDELAIEYSNDPEPAHAVREQLLTTELLPAEQIRIVQTGSVVGTHIGPNGIGVLGLRRATG
;
A
#
# COMPACT_ATOMS: atom_id res chain seq x y z
N MET A 1 -12.57 22.91 1.71
CA MET A 1 -11.75 21.85 2.39
C MET A 1 -11.22 20.94 1.30
N ILE A 2 -9.95 20.51 1.35
CA ILE A 2 -9.37 19.61 0.32
C ILE A 2 -9.85 18.19 0.59
N ALA A 3 -10.45 17.51 -0.40
CA ALA A 3 -10.83 16.11 -0.28
C ALA A 3 -9.62 15.22 -0.60
N ILE A 4 -9.44 14.13 0.18
CA ILE A 4 -8.34 13.19 0.00
C ILE A 4 -8.85 11.90 -0.63
N VAL A 5 -8.24 11.51 -1.74
CA VAL A 5 -8.57 10.29 -2.49
C VAL A 5 -7.34 9.39 -2.55
N THR A 6 -7.55 8.09 -2.46
CA THR A 6 -6.53 7.07 -2.70
C THR A 6 -7.14 5.89 -3.46
N ASP A 7 -6.38 4.83 -3.65
CA ASP A 7 -6.87 3.57 -4.21
C ASP A 7 -6.77 2.42 -3.20
N SER A 8 -7.42 1.30 -3.48
CA SER A 8 -7.54 0.20 -2.52
C SER A 8 -6.23 -0.50 -2.18
N THR A 9 -5.14 -0.27 -2.94
CA THR A 9 -3.82 -0.80 -2.60
C THR A 9 -3.16 -0.12 -1.41
N ALA A 10 -3.77 0.95 -0.87
CA ALA A 10 -3.35 1.59 0.36
C ALA A 10 -3.58 0.71 1.60
N ASP A 11 -4.44 -0.31 1.49
CA ASP A 11 -4.80 -1.25 2.57
C ASP A 11 -5.27 -0.57 3.86
N ILE A 12 -5.77 0.67 3.75
CA ILE A 12 -6.19 1.49 4.88
C ILE A 12 -7.31 0.79 5.67
N PRO A 13 -7.17 0.60 6.99
CA PRO A 13 -8.25 0.09 7.84
C PRO A 13 -9.49 1.00 7.82
N ASP A 14 -10.67 0.40 7.92
CA ASP A 14 -11.95 1.14 7.81
C ASP A 14 -12.10 2.21 8.89
N ASP A 15 -11.67 1.93 10.12
CA ASP A 15 -11.68 2.89 11.23
C ASP A 15 -10.88 4.16 10.90
N LEU A 16 -9.69 4.02 10.31
CA LEU A 16 -8.85 5.14 9.89
C LEU A 16 -9.42 5.84 8.66
N ARG A 17 -9.94 5.07 7.70
CA ARG A 17 -10.57 5.61 6.50
C ARG A 17 -11.73 6.55 6.85
N GLU A 18 -12.59 6.10 7.76
CA GLU A 18 -13.76 6.87 8.22
C GLU A 18 -13.35 8.08 9.08
N LEU A 19 -12.44 7.87 10.06
CA LEU A 19 -11.95 8.93 10.95
C LEU A 19 -11.34 10.10 10.15
N HIS A 20 -10.60 9.78 9.09
CA HIS A 20 -9.90 10.76 8.27
C HIS A 20 -10.67 11.16 7.00
N ALA A 21 -11.90 10.64 6.78
CA ALA A 21 -12.71 10.88 5.59
C ALA A 21 -11.93 10.70 4.29
N ILE A 22 -11.20 9.58 4.17
CA ILE A 22 -10.41 9.24 3.00
C ILE A 22 -11.29 8.45 2.03
N HIS A 23 -11.32 8.88 0.77
CA HIS A 23 -12.09 8.24 -0.29
C HIS A 23 -11.22 7.26 -1.06
N VAL A 24 -11.70 6.02 -1.20
CA VAL A 24 -10.94 4.93 -1.81
C VAL A 24 -11.58 4.50 -3.13
N VAL A 25 -10.82 4.53 -4.22
CA VAL A 25 -11.24 4.00 -5.52
C VAL A 25 -10.75 2.55 -5.64
N PRO A 26 -11.66 1.56 -5.72
CA PRO A 26 -11.27 0.15 -5.70
C PRO A 26 -10.63 -0.30 -7.01
N LEU A 27 -9.49 -0.99 -6.92
CA LEU A 27 -8.94 -1.78 -7.99
C LEU A 27 -9.79 -3.05 -8.17
N ARG A 28 -9.45 -3.87 -9.17
CA ARG A 28 -10.16 -5.11 -9.45
C ARG A 28 -9.25 -6.31 -9.33
N VAL A 29 -9.82 -7.40 -8.79
CA VAL A 29 -9.22 -8.73 -8.76
C VAL A 29 -10.08 -9.65 -9.60
N GLN A 30 -9.46 -10.50 -10.42
CA GLN A 30 -10.14 -11.43 -11.30
C GLN A 30 -9.70 -12.86 -10.99
N PHE A 31 -10.69 -13.75 -10.72
CA PHE A 31 -10.53 -15.20 -10.62
C PHE A 31 -11.25 -15.86 -11.82
N GLY A 32 -10.47 -16.35 -12.79
CA GLY A 32 -11.06 -16.89 -14.03
C GLY A 32 -11.90 -15.83 -14.76
N GLU A 33 -13.20 -16.07 -14.90
CA GLU A 33 -14.15 -15.13 -15.54
C GLU A 33 -14.79 -14.13 -14.56
N GLN A 34 -14.63 -14.33 -13.26
CA GLN A 34 -15.24 -13.48 -12.23
C GLN A 34 -14.33 -12.32 -11.89
N THR A 35 -14.87 -11.11 -11.92
CA THR A 35 -14.16 -9.87 -11.56
C THR A 35 -14.81 -9.22 -10.35
N PHE A 36 -14.01 -8.84 -9.36
CA PHE A 36 -14.44 -8.26 -8.09
C PHE A 36 -13.77 -6.92 -7.86
N ARG A 37 -14.49 -5.96 -7.28
CA ARG A 37 -13.91 -4.73 -6.72
C ARG A 37 -13.31 -5.05 -5.37
N ASP A 38 -12.03 -4.72 -5.21
CA ASP A 38 -11.26 -4.94 -3.98
C ASP A 38 -11.88 -4.21 -2.78
N GLY A 39 -12.15 -4.94 -1.69
CA GLY A 39 -12.76 -4.42 -0.48
C GLY A 39 -14.24 -4.03 -0.61
N VAL A 40 -14.88 -4.25 -1.77
CA VAL A 40 -16.31 -3.96 -2.02
C VAL A 40 -17.07 -5.24 -2.31
N ASP A 41 -16.66 -5.98 -3.34
CA ASP A 41 -17.31 -7.23 -3.79
C ASP A 41 -16.59 -8.47 -3.24
N LEU A 42 -15.38 -8.28 -2.71
CA LEU A 42 -14.50 -9.35 -2.21
C LEU A 42 -13.82 -8.87 -0.94
N SER A 43 -14.10 -9.51 0.19
CA SER A 43 -13.41 -9.27 1.45
C SER A 43 -12.00 -9.89 1.41
N LYS A 44 -11.11 -9.40 2.30
CA LYS A 44 -9.75 -9.95 2.44
C LYS A 44 -9.79 -11.44 2.79
N ASP A 45 -10.61 -11.86 3.75
CA ASP A 45 -10.72 -13.26 4.18
C ASP A 45 -11.24 -14.15 3.04
N GLU A 46 -12.26 -13.71 2.31
CA GLU A 46 -12.77 -14.46 1.15
C GLU A 46 -11.72 -14.57 0.05
N PHE A 47 -10.96 -13.49 -0.20
CA PHE A 47 -9.86 -13.53 -1.16
C PHE A 47 -8.82 -14.59 -0.80
N TYR A 48 -8.32 -14.61 0.45
CA TYR A 48 -7.32 -15.60 0.85
C TYR A 48 -7.88 -17.02 0.90
N THR A 49 -9.15 -17.20 1.27
CA THR A 49 -9.83 -18.49 1.19
C THR A 49 -9.84 -19.02 -0.26
N ARG A 50 -10.19 -18.17 -1.23
CA ARG A 50 -10.17 -18.51 -2.66
C ARG A 50 -8.74 -18.76 -3.16
N LEU A 51 -7.79 -17.91 -2.79
CA LEU A 51 -6.39 -18.04 -3.20
C LEU A 51 -5.78 -19.37 -2.77
N LEU A 52 -6.13 -19.86 -1.57
CA LEU A 52 -5.61 -21.10 -1.00
C LEU A 52 -6.31 -22.36 -1.53
N SER A 53 -7.58 -22.24 -1.93
CA SER A 53 -8.41 -23.38 -2.37
C SER A 53 -8.52 -23.53 -3.89
N SER A 54 -8.13 -22.52 -4.67
CA SER A 54 -8.29 -22.51 -6.13
C SER A 54 -6.99 -22.82 -6.86
N ASP A 55 -7.09 -23.64 -7.90
CA ASP A 55 -6.00 -23.85 -8.87
C ASP A 55 -5.83 -22.64 -9.81
N VAL A 56 -6.85 -21.76 -9.89
CA VAL A 56 -6.83 -20.55 -10.71
C VAL A 56 -6.22 -19.42 -9.91
N LEU A 57 -5.02 -18.99 -10.28
CA LEU A 57 -4.39 -17.83 -9.65
C LEU A 57 -5.04 -16.54 -10.13
N PRO A 58 -5.34 -15.61 -9.20
CA PRO A 58 -5.96 -14.34 -9.56
C PRO A 58 -5.03 -13.43 -10.37
N THR A 59 -5.64 -12.46 -11.05
CA THR A 59 -4.97 -11.33 -11.70
C THR A 59 -5.59 -10.03 -11.23
N THR A 60 -4.90 -8.91 -11.46
CA THR A 60 -5.38 -7.59 -11.05
C THR A 60 -5.47 -6.63 -12.22
N SER A 61 -6.39 -5.68 -12.14
CA SER A 61 -6.47 -4.56 -13.06
C SER A 61 -6.72 -3.25 -12.32
N THR A 62 -6.27 -2.15 -12.94
CA THR A 62 -6.52 -0.80 -12.44
C THR A 62 -8.01 -0.47 -12.44
N PRO A 63 -8.46 0.50 -11.64
CA PRO A 63 -9.80 1.03 -11.77
C PRO A 63 -10.01 1.57 -13.20
N PRO A 64 -11.19 1.38 -13.80
CA PRO A 64 -11.49 2.05 -15.06
C PRO A 64 -11.56 3.57 -14.84
N VAL A 65 -11.28 4.36 -15.89
CA VAL A 65 -11.37 5.84 -15.84
C VAL A 65 -12.72 6.31 -15.29
N GLY A 66 -13.82 5.63 -15.66
CA GLY A 66 -15.17 5.92 -15.17
C GLY A 66 -15.32 5.89 -13.65
N ALA A 67 -14.60 5.00 -12.94
CA ALA A 67 -14.65 4.94 -11.48
C ALA A 67 -14.03 6.20 -10.83
N PHE A 68 -12.92 6.69 -11.38
CA PHE A 68 -12.33 7.95 -10.94
C PHE A 68 -13.20 9.17 -11.31
N LEU A 69 -13.79 9.18 -12.51
CA LEU A 69 -14.69 10.24 -12.93
C LEU A 69 -15.89 10.36 -11.96
N GLU A 70 -16.52 9.24 -11.63
CA GLU A 70 -17.63 9.19 -10.69
C GLU A 70 -17.21 9.73 -9.30
N GLN A 71 -16.09 9.23 -8.78
CA GLN A 71 -15.57 9.66 -7.47
C GLN A 71 -15.24 11.16 -7.44
N TYR A 72 -14.51 11.66 -8.43
CA TYR A 72 -14.12 13.07 -8.46
C TYR A 72 -15.32 13.99 -8.63
N ARG A 73 -16.27 13.67 -9.54
CA ARG A 73 -17.49 14.47 -9.74
C ARG A 73 -18.32 14.55 -8.47
N SER A 74 -18.51 13.42 -7.78
CA SER A 74 -19.25 13.37 -6.51
C SER A 74 -18.60 14.23 -5.43
N LEU A 75 -17.27 14.20 -5.31
CA LEU A 75 -16.55 15.02 -4.35
C LEU A 75 -16.63 16.52 -4.66
N LEU A 76 -16.54 16.88 -5.95
CA LEU A 76 -16.61 18.27 -6.41
C LEU A 76 -17.99 18.90 -6.31
N ASP A 77 -19.01 18.17 -5.88
CA ASP A 77 -20.29 18.73 -5.47
C ASP A 77 -20.21 19.34 -4.04
N HIS A 78 -19.13 19.06 -3.28
CA HIS A 78 -18.93 19.50 -1.90
C HIS A 78 -17.62 20.26 -1.65
N THR A 79 -16.68 20.23 -2.59
CA THR A 79 -15.41 20.95 -2.55
C THR A 79 -14.98 21.33 -3.96
N ASP A 80 -14.05 22.26 -4.08
CA ASP A 80 -13.42 22.64 -5.37
C ASP A 80 -12.02 22.03 -5.55
N THR A 81 -11.50 21.31 -4.54
CA THR A 81 -10.11 20.86 -4.53
C THR A 81 -9.99 19.41 -4.05
N ILE A 82 -9.27 18.58 -4.80
CA ILE A 82 -9.00 17.18 -4.48
C ILE A 82 -7.48 16.94 -4.55
N LEU A 83 -6.95 16.21 -3.54
CA LEU A 83 -5.64 15.59 -3.59
C LEU A 83 -5.81 14.08 -3.69
N SER A 84 -5.26 13.48 -4.75
CA SER A 84 -5.42 12.05 -5.08
C SER A 84 -4.06 11.36 -5.07
N LEU A 85 -3.85 10.44 -4.09
CA LEU A 85 -2.58 9.78 -3.80
C LEU A 85 -2.65 8.30 -4.19
N HIS A 86 -1.77 7.85 -5.07
CA HIS A 86 -1.86 6.50 -5.64
C HIS A 86 -0.58 5.70 -5.53
N ILE A 87 -0.78 4.37 -5.57
CA ILE A 87 0.31 3.40 -5.70
C ILE A 87 1.30 3.80 -6.78
N SER A 88 2.58 3.44 -6.57
CA SER A 88 3.67 3.65 -7.54
C SER A 88 3.26 3.35 -8.99
N GLY A 89 3.52 4.31 -9.87
CA GLY A 89 3.33 4.17 -11.32
C GLY A 89 4.19 3.08 -11.98
N LYS A 90 5.25 2.60 -11.29
CA LYS A 90 6.03 1.44 -11.73
C LYS A 90 5.39 0.10 -11.35
N LEU A 91 4.52 0.08 -10.34
CA LEU A 91 3.78 -1.11 -9.92
C LEU A 91 2.41 -1.21 -10.57
N SER A 92 1.76 -0.07 -10.83
CA SER A 92 0.40 -0.04 -11.39
C SER A 92 0.19 1.18 -12.28
N SER A 93 -0.68 1.03 -13.29
CA SER A 93 -1.13 2.16 -14.12
C SER A 93 -2.21 3.02 -13.43
N THR A 94 -2.55 2.78 -12.17
CA THR A 94 -3.62 3.48 -11.44
C THR A 94 -3.44 4.99 -11.45
N VAL A 95 -2.23 5.48 -11.15
CA VAL A 95 -1.94 6.92 -11.16
C VAL A 95 -2.17 7.56 -12.55
N ARG A 96 -1.87 6.84 -13.63
CA ARG A 96 -2.12 7.33 -14.99
C ARG A 96 -3.62 7.42 -15.29
N THR A 97 -4.38 6.41 -14.86
CA THR A 97 -5.84 6.40 -15.02
C THR A 97 -6.50 7.52 -14.21
N ALA A 98 -6.02 7.76 -12.98
CA ALA A 98 -6.47 8.84 -12.12
C ALA A 98 -6.20 10.22 -12.76
N ARG A 99 -5.00 10.44 -13.33
CA ARG A 99 -4.65 11.68 -14.04
C ARG A 99 -5.55 11.94 -15.24
N GLN A 100 -5.79 10.90 -16.04
CA GLN A 100 -6.70 11.03 -17.18
C GLN A 100 -8.11 11.46 -16.73
N ALA A 101 -8.64 10.88 -15.68
CA ALA A 101 -9.94 11.26 -15.14
C ALA A 101 -9.93 12.70 -14.57
N ALA A 102 -8.86 13.08 -13.87
CA ALA A 102 -8.70 14.42 -13.33
C ALA A 102 -8.71 15.50 -14.45
N GLU A 103 -7.94 15.27 -15.51
CA GLU A 103 -7.91 16.17 -16.67
C GLU A 103 -9.31 16.34 -17.31
N MET A 104 -10.05 15.24 -17.50
CA MET A 104 -11.41 15.29 -18.05
C MET A 104 -12.36 16.09 -17.14
N VAL A 105 -12.33 15.86 -15.83
CA VAL A 105 -13.19 16.57 -14.87
C VAL A 105 -12.84 18.05 -14.78
N MET A 106 -11.56 18.41 -14.77
CA MET A 106 -11.14 19.82 -14.74
C MET A 106 -11.50 20.57 -16.06
N GLN A 107 -11.57 19.87 -17.20
CA GLN A 107 -12.11 20.45 -18.44
C GLN A 107 -13.63 20.70 -18.35
N GLU A 108 -14.37 19.82 -17.69
CA GLU A 108 -15.82 19.99 -17.45
C GLU A 108 -16.12 21.07 -16.41
N ARG A 109 -15.25 21.21 -15.40
CA ARG A 109 -15.39 22.12 -14.24
C ARG A 109 -14.14 22.99 -14.07
N PRO A 110 -13.96 24.06 -14.86
CA PRO A 110 -12.70 24.83 -14.92
C PRO A 110 -12.27 25.50 -13.61
N ASN A 111 -13.20 25.68 -12.64
CA ASN A 111 -12.90 26.28 -11.33
C ASN A 111 -12.49 25.25 -10.26
N THR A 112 -12.27 23.99 -10.64
CA THR A 112 -11.85 22.94 -9.73
C THR A 112 -10.40 22.58 -9.94
N HIS A 113 -9.78 22.05 -8.89
CA HIS A 113 -8.39 21.61 -8.93
C HIS A 113 -8.25 20.19 -8.41
N ILE A 114 -7.71 19.30 -9.22
CA ILE A 114 -7.43 17.91 -8.84
C ILE A 114 -5.95 17.65 -9.03
N GLU A 115 -5.21 17.50 -7.95
CA GLU A 115 -3.81 17.10 -7.99
C GLU A 115 -3.68 15.60 -7.79
N VAL A 116 -2.98 14.92 -8.72
CA VAL A 116 -2.76 13.47 -8.69
C VAL A 116 -1.29 13.16 -8.52
N ILE A 117 -0.94 12.61 -7.37
CA ILE A 117 0.45 12.30 -6.99
C ILE A 117 0.73 10.80 -7.15
N ASP A 118 1.81 10.48 -7.82
CA ASP A 118 2.47 9.18 -7.75
C ASP A 118 3.29 9.15 -6.46
N THR A 119 2.86 8.31 -5.52
CA THR A 119 3.56 8.22 -4.24
C THR A 119 4.92 7.52 -4.36
N GLY A 120 5.12 6.70 -5.39
CA GLY A 120 6.27 5.81 -5.50
C GLY A 120 6.25 4.64 -4.49
N TRP A 121 5.17 4.48 -3.75
CA TRP A 121 4.99 3.49 -2.69
C TRP A 121 3.72 2.67 -2.89
N ALA A 122 3.43 1.76 -1.96
CA ALA A 122 2.22 0.93 -1.91
C ALA A 122 1.80 0.71 -0.46
N GLN A 123 0.66 0.05 -0.27
CA GLN A 123 0.19 -0.45 1.03
C GLN A 123 0.06 0.68 2.08
N MET A 124 0.23 0.36 3.37
CA MET A 124 0.06 1.32 4.47
C MET A 124 0.92 2.59 4.36
N ILE A 125 1.97 2.60 3.54
CA ILE A 125 2.71 3.86 3.29
C ILE A 125 1.83 4.87 2.56
N VAL A 126 1.04 4.43 1.57
CA VAL A 126 0.08 5.30 0.87
C VAL A 126 -1.04 5.74 1.82
N ALA A 127 -1.50 4.82 2.69
CA ALA A 127 -2.48 5.16 3.72
C ALA A 127 -1.96 6.22 4.69
N TYR A 128 -0.75 6.09 5.21
CA TYR A 128 -0.14 7.09 6.08
C TYR A 128 -0.03 8.45 5.38
N MET A 129 0.39 8.50 4.12
CA MET A 129 0.41 9.74 3.35
C MET A 129 -0.98 10.37 3.25
N ALA A 130 -2.01 9.57 2.98
CA ALA A 130 -3.40 10.05 2.90
C ALA A 130 -3.93 10.55 4.25
N ILE A 131 -3.58 9.86 5.35
CA ILE A 131 -3.95 10.25 6.72
C ILE A 131 -3.30 11.59 7.09
N HIS A 132 -1.99 11.71 6.91
CA HIS A 132 -1.26 12.95 7.21
C HIS A 132 -1.75 14.12 6.35
N ALA A 133 -2.03 13.88 5.06
CA ALA A 133 -2.63 14.88 4.17
C ALA A 133 -4.02 15.31 4.65
N SER A 134 -4.87 14.37 5.10
CA SER A 134 -6.20 14.69 5.64
C SER A 134 -6.11 15.53 6.91
N ILE A 135 -5.21 15.19 7.83
CA ILE A 135 -5.00 15.95 9.07
C ILE A 135 -4.54 17.38 8.73
N ALA A 136 -3.55 17.53 7.86
CA ALA A 136 -3.03 18.85 7.47
C ALA A 136 -4.07 19.67 6.69
N ALA A 137 -4.85 19.06 5.78
CA ALA A 137 -5.92 19.72 5.06
C ALA A 137 -7.03 20.26 5.99
N ARG A 138 -7.38 19.48 7.03
CA ARG A 138 -8.33 19.93 8.08
C ARG A 138 -7.76 21.07 8.93
N ALA A 139 -6.45 21.13 9.09
CA ALA A 139 -5.75 22.23 9.77
C ALA A 139 -5.60 23.48 8.88
N GLY A 140 -6.06 23.44 7.62
CA GLY A 140 -6.05 24.57 6.70
C GLY A 140 -4.86 24.62 5.75
N ALA A 141 -4.09 23.54 5.63
CA ALA A 141 -2.96 23.48 4.69
C ALA A 141 -3.45 23.64 3.25
N THR A 142 -2.68 24.37 2.46
CA THR A 142 -2.85 24.53 1.02
C THR A 142 -2.39 23.27 0.27
N LEU A 143 -2.79 23.14 -0.98
CA LEU A 143 -2.38 22.01 -1.82
C LEU A 143 -0.86 21.96 -1.99
N ALA A 144 -0.18 23.10 -2.14
CA ALA A 144 1.27 23.16 -2.24
C ALA A 144 1.98 22.69 -0.96
N GLU A 145 1.45 23.03 0.21
CA GLU A 145 1.94 22.52 1.50
C GLU A 145 1.71 21.03 1.65
N LEU A 146 0.56 20.51 1.19
CA LEU A 146 0.29 19.09 1.17
C LEU A 146 1.26 18.34 0.23
N SER A 147 1.55 18.87 -0.94
CA SER A 147 2.52 18.27 -1.87
C SER A 147 3.92 18.20 -1.25
N THR A 148 4.35 19.26 -0.56
CA THR A 148 5.61 19.29 0.18
C THR A 148 5.62 18.25 1.31
N LEU A 149 4.52 18.13 2.07
CA LEU A 149 4.37 17.13 3.11
C LEU A 149 4.48 15.71 2.53
N ILE A 150 3.83 15.44 1.39
CA ILE A 150 3.91 14.13 0.74
C ILE A 150 5.34 13.82 0.30
N ASP A 151 6.08 14.78 -0.24
CA ASP A 151 7.48 14.56 -0.65
C ASP A 151 8.39 14.26 0.55
N ASP A 152 8.19 14.91 1.70
CA ASP A 152 8.87 14.58 2.95
C ASP A 152 8.53 13.14 3.40
N LEU A 153 7.25 12.78 3.45
CA LEU A 153 6.82 11.44 3.83
C LEU A 153 7.39 10.37 2.89
N LYS A 154 7.43 10.62 1.58
CA LYS A 154 8.08 9.73 0.59
C LYS A 154 9.55 9.48 0.90
N ALA A 155 10.28 10.51 1.29
CA ALA A 155 11.72 10.40 1.61
C ALA A 155 11.99 9.61 2.89
N ARG A 156 11.04 9.60 3.83
CA ARG A 156 11.15 8.92 5.12
C ARG A 156 10.60 7.50 5.13
N ALA A 157 9.86 7.11 4.09
CA ALA A 157 9.20 5.82 4.01
C ALA A 157 10.17 4.65 3.79
N PHE A 158 9.76 3.47 4.26
CA PHE A 158 10.39 2.19 3.94
C PHE A 158 9.36 1.07 3.87
N ILE A 159 9.64 0.07 3.03
CA ILE A 159 8.89 -1.19 2.93
C ILE A 159 9.88 -2.34 2.80
N TYR A 160 9.72 -3.36 3.66
CA TYR A 160 10.37 -4.65 3.55
C TYR A 160 9.34 -5.76 3.57
N ILE A 161 9.42 -6.70 2.65
CA ILE A 161 8.46 -7.81 2.54
C ILE A 161 9.21 -9.12 2.44
N GLY A 162 8.85 -10.08 3.29
CA GLY A 162 9.32 -11.45 3.27
C GLY A 162 8.27 -12.38 2.67
N PHE A 163 8.74 -13.38 1.93
CA PHE A 163 7.90 -14.31 1.19
C PHE A 163 8.28 -15.76 1.43
N ASP A 164 7.31 -16.64 1.22
CA ASP A 164 7.58 -18.06 1.03
C ASP A 164 8.12 -18.34 -0.37
N THR A 165 7.67 -17.58 -1.36
CA THR A 165 8.06 -17.72 -2.77
C THR A 165 7.81 -16.41 -3.52
N LEU A 166 8.67 -16.13 -4.50
CA LEU A 166 8.48 -14.99 -5.43
C LEU A 166 7.58 -15.31 -6.64
N LYS A 167 7.02 -16.53 -6.70
CA LYS A 167 6.19 -16.99 -7.82
C LYS A 167 5.02 -16.04 -8.14
N PHE A 168 4.37 -15.49 -7.12
CA PHE A 168 3.24 -14.58 -7.28
C PHE A 168 3.68 -13.22 -7.85
N LEU A 169 4.78 -12.66 -7.36
CA LEU A 169 5.40 -11.44 -7.91
C LEU A 169 5.85 -11.64 -9.36
N GLU A 170 6.47 -12.78 -9.67
CA GLU A 170 6.93 -13.11 -11.02
C GLU A 170 5.77 -13.23 -11.98
N ARG A 171 4.76 -14.03 -11.62
CA ARG A 171 3.57 -14.26 -12.45
C ARG A 171 2.76 -12.99 -12.66
N GLY A 172 2.65 -12.16 -11.62
CA GLY A 172 2.00 -10.86 -11.69
C GLY A 172 2.79 -9.80 -12.46
N GLY A 173 4.04 -10.06 -12.83
CA GLY A 173 4.91 -9.11 -13.52
C GLY A 173 5.40 -7.95 -12.63
N ARG A 174 5.23 -8.01 -11.32
CA ARG A 174 5.65 -6.99 -10.33
C ARG A 174 6.92 -7.37 -9.59
N ILE A 175 7.61 -8.42 -10.03
CA ILE A 175 8.86 -8.88 -9.43
C ILE A 175 10.01 -7.85 -9.52
N GLY A 176 9.96 -6.94 -10.49
CA GLY A 176 10.97 -5.90 -10.67
C GLY A 176 12.38 -6.47 -10.71
N ARG A 177 13.31 -5.80 -10.04
CA ARG A 177 14.72 -6.22 -9.94
C ARG A 177 14.92 -7.44 -9.02
N ALA A 178 13.92 -7.80 -8.19
CA ALA A 178 13.99 -9.00 -7.36
C ALA A 178 13.97 -10.31 -8.17
N ARG A 179 13.78 -10.26 -9.50
CA ARG A 179 13.98 -11.41 -10.41
C ARG A 179 15.37 -12.05 -10.27
N SER A 180 16.39 -11.30 -9.86
CA SER A 180 17.74 -11.84 -9.58
C SER A 180 17.77 -12.86 -8.44
N LEU A 181 16.75 -12.91 -7.59
CA LEU A 181 16.62 -13.91 -6.51
C LEU A 181 15.96 -15.23 -6.98
N LEU A 182 15.43 -15.28 -8.21
CA LEU A 182 14.84 -16.50 -8.76
C LEU A 182 15.92 -17.54 -9.05
N GLY A 183 15.63 -18.79 -8.72
CA GLY A 183 16.51 -19.92 -9.03
C GLY A 183 17.74 -20.08 -8.14
N THR A 184 17.92 -19.22 -7.13
CA THR A 184 19.15 -19.19 -6.36
C THR A 184 19.28 -20.28 -5.30
N LEU A 185 18.21 -20.87 -4.77
CA LEU A 185 18.26 -22.03 -3.85
C LEU A 185 16.86 -22.58 -3.55
N LEU A 186 16.72 -23.89 -3.49
CA LEU A 186 15.55 -24.56 -2.89
C LEU A 186 15.49 -24.26 -1.38
N ARG A 187 14.31 -23.86 -0.88
CA ARG A 187 14.02 -23.68 0.55
C ARG A 187 14.62 -22.42 1.21
N VAL A 188 14.65 -21.29 0.50
CA VAL A 188 14.96 -19.99 1.09
C VAL A 188 13.70 -19.11 1.15
N LYS A 189 13.69 -18.17 2.08
CA LYS A 189 12.69 -17.12 2.24
C LYS A 189 13.28 -15.81 1.72
N PRO A 190 12.88 -15.32 0.55
CA PRO A 190 13.38 -14.05 0.03
C PRO A 190 12.77 -12.86 0.79
N ILE A 191 13.59 -11.83 0.96
CA ILE A 191 13.20 -10.52 1.47
C ILE A 191 13.47 -9.50 0.38
N VAL A 192 12.47 -8.68 0.09
CA VAL A 192 12.57 -7.58 -0.86
C VAL A 192 12.31 -6.25 -0.18
N ALA A 193 12.69 -5.17 -0.83
CA ALA A 193 12.31 -3.80 -0.47
C ALA A 193 11.59 -3.14 -1.64
N VAL A 194 10.86 -2.05 -1.36
CA VAL A 194 10.44 -1.11 -2.39
C VAL A 194 11.42 0.06 -2.37
N ARG A 195 12.00 0.38 -3.53
CA ARG A 195 12.90 1.52 -3.73
C ARG A 195 12.65 2.13 -5.10
N ASP A 196 12.61 3.44 -5.16
CA ASP A 196 12.36 4.17 -6.40
C ASP A 196 11.10 3.68 -7.14
N GLY A 197 10.08 3.30 -6.37
CA GLY A 197 8.79 2.84 -6.88
C GLY A 197 8.73 1.39 -7.39
N GLU A 198 9.78 0.59 -7.23
CA GLU A 198 9.83 -0.80 -7.72
C GLU A 198 10.33 -1.79 -6.67
N VAL A 199 10.01 -3.07 -6.88
CA VAL A 199 10.47 -4.16 -6.02
C VAL A 199 11.93 -4.48 -6.33
N VAL A 200 12.79 -4.40 -5.29
CA VAL A 200 14.22 -4.69 -5.38
C VAL A 200 14.61 -5.82 -4.43
N PRO A 201 15.62 -6.65 -4.79
CA PRO A 201 16.10 -7.70 -3.91
C PRO A 201 16.83 -7.07 -2.70
N LEU A 202 16.62 -7.65 -1.52
CA LEU A 202 17.37 -7.26 -0.34
C LEU A 202 18.29 -8.42 0.10
N GLU A 203 17.69 -9.54 0.52
CA GLU A 203 18.43 -10.72 1.01
C GLU A 203 17.56 -11.98 0.99
N GLN A 204 18.12 -13.12 1.43
CA GLN A 204 17.43 -14.38 1.58
C GLN A 204 17.79 -15.01 2.92
N VAL A 205 16.79 -15.56 3.62
CA VAL A 205 16.99 -16.32 4.85
C VAL A 205 16.49 -17.76 4.69
N ARG A 206 16.90 -18.67 5.56
CA ARG A 206 16.59 -20.09 5.37
C ARG A 206 15.35 -20.58 6.10
N THR A 207 14.95 -19.93 7.18
CA THR A 207 13.85 -20.39 8.03
C THR A 207 12.85 -19.28 8.29
N HIS A 208 11.60 -19.64 8.60
CA HIS A 208 10.57 -18.69 8.99
C HIS A 208 10.95 -17.92 10.26
N ARG A 209 11.51 -18.62 11.27
CA ARG A 209 12.01 -17.98 12.49
C ARG A 209 13.06 -16.90 12.18
N ARG A 210 14.00 -17.18 11.27
CA ARG A 210 15.01 -16.19 10.86
C ARG A 210 14.39 -15.04 10.08
N LEU A 211 13.33 -15.30 9.29
CA LEU A 211 12.59 -14.25 8.61
C LEU A 211 11.99 -13.25 9.62
N ILE A 212 11.27 -13.73 10.63
CA ILE A 212 10.68 -12.90 11.69
C ILE A 212 11.77 -12.06 12.39
N SER A 213 12.83 -12.70 12.87
CA SER A 213 13.92 -11.95 13.54
C SER A 213 14.54 -10.91 12.60
N ARG A 214 14.66 -11.24 11.32
CA ARG A 214 15.23 -10.29 10.35
C ARG A 214 14.33 -9.11 10.04
N MET A 215 13.00 -9.30 10.02
CA MET A 215 12.06 -8.18 9.94
C MET A 215 12.22 -7.21 11.11
N VAL A 216 12.38 -7.72 12.32
CA VAL A 216 12.65 -6.91 13.52
C VAL A 216 13.96 -6.13 13.38
N GLU A 217 15.06 -6.80 12.98
CA GLU A 217 16.37 -6.15 12.76
C GLU A 217 16.30 -5.05 11.69
N LEU A 218 15.53 -5.28 10.61
CA LEU A 218 15.35 -4.29 9.55
C LEU A 218 14.59 -3.06 10.03
N VAL A 219 13.58 -3.22 10.88
CA VAL A 219 12.86 -2.10 11.50
C VAL A 219 13.77 -1.34 12.47
N GLN A 220 14.49 -2.04 13.34
CA GLN A 220 15.43 -1.43 14.29
C GLN A 220 16.50 -0.59 13.58
N ALA A 221 16.97 -1.06 12.43
CA ALA A 221 17.97 -0.34 11.63
C ALA A 221 17.45 0.98 11.02
N GLN A 222 16.13 1.23 11.04
CA GLN A 222 15.57 2.51 10.55
C GLN A 222 15.68 3.64 11.58
N GLY A 223 16.00 3.32 12.84
CA GLY A 223 16.04 4.29 13.94
C GLY A 223 14.64 4.67 14.44
N PRO A 224 14.50 5.84 15.08
CA PRO A 224 13.21 6.31 15.56
C PRO A 224 12.17 6.42 14.44
N LEU A 225 10.94 6.02 14.73
CA LEU A 225 9.84 6.01 13.76
C LEU A 225 8.71 6.94 14.22
N ASP A 226 7.92 7.43 13.25
CA ASP A 226 6.65 8.10 13.49
C ASP A 226 5.48 7.14 13.28
N GLU A 227 5.59 6.22 12.32
CA GLU A 227 4.55 5.25 11.97
C GLU A 227 5.15 3.88 11.68
N LEU A 228 4.45 2.81 12.06
CA LEU A 228 4.81 1.44 11.72
C LEU A 228 3.57 0.57 11.51
N ALA A 229 3.51 -0.11 10.38
CA ALA A 229 2.57 -1.19 10.12
C ALA A 229 3.33 -2.51 9.92
N ILE A 230 2.76 -3.59 10.44
CA ILE A 230 3.15 -4.95 10.14
C ILE A 230 2.00 -5.56 9.35
N GLU A 231 2.26 -5.87 8.08
CA GLU A 231 1.25 -6.43 7.21
C GLU A 231 1.44 -7.93 7.04
N TYR A 232 0.33 -8.68 6.99
CA TYR A 232 0.32 -10.11 6.77
C TYR A 232 -0.67 -10.50 5.68
N SER A 233 -0.43 -11.62 5.01
CA SER A 233 -1.37 -12.17 4.00
C SER A 233 -2.56 -12.90 4.67
N ASN A 234 -2.44 -14.20 4.87
CA ASN A 234 -3.51 -15.07 5.39
C ASN A 234 -3.34 -15.52 6.85
N ASP A 235 -2.11 -15.45 7.37
CA ASP A 235 -1.77 -15.89 8.72
C ASP A 235 -1.24 -14.70 9.54
N PRO A 236 -1.94 -14.26 10.60
CA PRO A 236 -1.52 -13.13 11.44
C PRO A 236 -0.40 -13.47 12.43
N GLU A 237 -0.16 -14.75 12.76
CA GLU A 237 0.80 -15.15 13.79
C GLU A 237 2.22 -14.61 13.57
N PRO A 238 2.78 -14.62 12.33
CA PRO A 238 4.08 -14.00 12.08
C PRO A 238 4.11 -12.49 12.38
N ALA A 239 3.01 -11.78 12.10
CA ALA A 239 2.91 -10.35 12.37
C ALA A 239 2.85 -10.06 13.87
N HIS A 240 2.10 -10.87 14.63
CA HIS A 240 2.10 -10.81 16.09
C HIS A 240 3.48 -11.07 16.67
N ALA A 241 4.19 -12.10 16.19
CA ALA A 241 5.54 -12.42 16.64
C ALA A 241 6.56 -11.29 16.36
N VAL A 242 6.45 -10.59 15.23
CA VAL A 242 7.26 -9.39 14.94
C VAL A 242 6.91 -8.27 15.90
N ARG A 243 5.60 -8.00 16.11
CA ARG A 243 5.15 -6.95 17.02
C ARG A 243 5.64 -7.16 18.44
N GLU A 244 5.51 -8.37 18.99
CA GLU A 244 5.99 -8.70 20.34
C GLU A 244 7.48 -8.41 20.50
N GLN A 245 8.31 -8.79 19.53
CA GLN A 245 9.74 -8.50 19.58
C GLN A 245 10.02 -6.99 19.48
N LEU A 246 9.28 -6.25 18.68
CA LEU A 246 9.44 -4.79 18.54
C LEU A 246 9.02 -4.04 19.80
N LEU A 247 8.02 -4.53 20.56
CA LEU A 247 7.60 -3.91 21.81
C LEU A 247 8.72 -3.88 22.89
N THR A 248 9.74 -4.73 22.76
CA THR A 248 10.90 -4.71 23.66
C THR A 248 11.95 -3.67 23.30
N THR A 249 11.77 -2.94 22.18
CA THR A 249 12.83 -2.10 21.57
C THR A 249 12.64 -0.59 21.80
N GLU A 250 11.52 -0.17 22.38
CA GLU A 250 11.16 1.24 22.63
C GLU A 250 11.23 2.16 21.37
N LEU A 251 11.16 1.59 20.17
CA LEU A 251 11.19 2.36 18.90
C LEU A 251 9.95 3.21 18.72
N LEU A 252 8.81 2.70 19.18
CA LEU A 252 7.49 3.30 19.07
C LEU A 252 6.61 2.87 20.24
N PRO A 253 5.65 3.71 20.68
CA PRO A 253 4.56 3.28 21.56
C PRO A 253 3.77 2.10 20.96
N ALA A 254 3.34 1.18 21.79
CA ALA A 254 2.66 -0.05 21.37
C ALA A 254 1.41 0.19 20.50
N GLU A 255 0.68 1.28 20.78
CA GLU A 255 -0.53 1.70 20.08
C GLU A 255 -0.24 2.24 18.67
N GLN A 256 1.00 2.61 18.38
CA GLN A 256 1.44 3.08 17.06
C GLN A 256 1.94 1.94 16.16
N ILE A 257 2.09 0.72 16.70
CA ILE A 257 2.44 -0.47 15.90
C ILE A 257 1.14 -1.15 15.45
N ARG A 258 0.77 -0.96 14.21
CA ARG A 258 -0.46 -1.54 13.63
C ARG A 258 -0.19 -2.89 13.01
N ILE A 259 -1.13 -3.83 13.17
CA ILE A 259 -1.17 -5.08 12.41
C ILE A 259 -2.30 -4.96 11.41
N VAL A 260 -2.01 -5.16 10.12
CA VAL A 260 -2.96 -4.97 9.03
C VAL A 260 -2.91 -6.18 8.09
N GLN A 261 -4.08 -6.71 7.71
CA GLN A 261 -4.14 -7.73 6.68
C GLN A 261 -3.99 -7.07 5.30
N THR A 262 -3.09 -7.59 4.47
CA THR A 262 -2.90 -7.14 3.08
C THR A 262 -4.16 -7.38 2.27
N GLY A 263 -4.60 -6.41 1.48
CA GLY A 263 -5.78 -6.48 0.62
C GLY A 263 -5.60 -7.41 -0.59
N SER A 264 -6.70 -7.67 -1.30
CA SER A 264 -6.74 -8.69 -2.34
C SER A 264 -5.90 -8.35 -3.57
N VAL A 265 -5.77 -7.07 -3.92
CA VAL A 265 -4.94 -6.61 -5.05
C VAL A 265 -3.46 -6.86 -4.78
N VAL A 266 -2.95 -6.37 -3.65
CA VAL A 266 -1.54 -6.56 -3.28
C VAL A 266 -1.29 -8.03 -2.94
N GLY A 267 -2.23 -8.69 -2.25
CA GLY A 267 -2.19 -10.11 -1.93
C GLY A 267 -2.07 -11.03 -3.15
N THR A 268 -2.67 -10.65 -4.29
CA THR A 268 -2.50 -11.35 -5.58
C THR A 268 -1.03 -11.45 -6.00
N HIS A 269 -0.23 -10.43 -5.68
CA HIS A 269 1.19 -10.35 -6.05
C HIS A 269 2.13 -10.86 -4.93
N ILE A 270 1.74 -10.70 -3.67
CA ILE A 270 2.50 -11.22 -2.52
C ILE A 270 2.30 -12.73 -2.38
N GLY A 271 1.06 -13.20 -2.57
CA GLY A 271 0.68 -14.58 -2.31
C GLY A 271 0.46 -14.86 -0.83
N PRO A 272 0.24 -16.15 -0.46
CA PRO A 272 0.07 -16.55 0.92
C PRO A 272 1.37 -16.48 1.73
N ASN A 273 1.23 -16.40 3.06
CA ASN A 273 2.32 -16.36 4.04
C ASN A 273 3.31 -15.21 3.84
N GLY A 274 2.89 -14.14 3.17
CA GLY A 274 3.66 -12.92 3.08
C GLY A 274 3.62 -12.14 4.41
N ILE A 275 4.74 -11.52 4.77
CA ILE A 275 4.85 -10.62 5.91
C ILE A 275 5.62 -9.37 5.50
N GLY A 276 5.04 -8.20 5.78
CA GLY A 276 5.64 -6.90 5.49
C GLY A 276 5.85 -6.08 6.76
N VAL A 277 6.90 -5.27 6.78
CA VAL A 277 7.10 -4.20 7.75
C VAL A 277 7.29 -2.89 7.00
N LEU A 278 6.46 -1.91 7.32
CA LEU A 278 6.31 -0.67 6.57
C LEU A 278 6.22 0.50 7.55
N GLY A 279 6.95 1.57 7.31
CA GLY A 279 6.90 2.67 8.26
C GLY A 279 7.46 3.98 7.71
N LEU A 280 7.34 4.99 8.56
CA LEU A 280 7.91 6.32 8.36
C LEU A 280 8.96 6.57 9.43
N ARG A 281 10.19 6.84 9.01
CA ARG A 281 11.24 7.31 9.93
C ARG A 281 10.85 8.66 10.51
N ARG A 282 11.25 8.91 11.75
CA ARG A 282 11.05 10.23 12.38
C ARG A 282 11.74 11.32 11.59
N ALA A 283 11.06 12.45 11.43
CA ALA A 283 11.66 13.62 10.82
C ALA A 283 12.91 14.02 11.63
N THR A 284 14.02 14.18 10.94
CA THR A 284 15.20 14.84 11.52
C THR A 284 14.96 16.33 11.45
N GLY A 285 14.75 16.96 12.59
CA GLY A 285 14.54 18.41 12.70
C GLY A 285 15.70 19.22 12.13
#